data_4aae55db3071948f1007fd410cb7d40c
#
_entry.id   4aae55db3071948f1007fd410cb7d40c
#
_cell.length_a   1.000
_cell.length_b   1.000
_cell.length_c   1.000
_cell.angle_alpha   90.00
_cell.angle_beta   90.00
_cell.angle_gamma   90.00
#
_symmetry.space_group_name_H-M   'P 1'
#
loop_
_entity.id
_entity.type
_entity.pdbx_description
1 polymer ?
#
loop_
_entity_poly.entity_id
_entity_poly.type
_entity_poly.pdbx_seq_one_letter_code
_entity_poly.pdbx_strand_id
1 'polypeptide(L)'
;MGFGITFTGYLFTVFDTGFIVNEALLVFVCKILCVIGYTVLLFGLYRFSRYSKFAKYSLFATAALDAAMAFEAVIQGLWFFRIMSEQTMVNIRFYLFTAIAVLFALAQILLFYAVFDMGRQTECEKVKKRGIRSVAATGAFCIVNTAASLPVNLGDVFAVIRYGLFIVLTIMNAVTLYTAYRYICLDTELEKEQSEFLKQRTFRQEKK
;
A
#
# COMPACT_ATOMS: atom_id res chain seq x y z
N MET A 1 6.27 -4.97 -15.76
CA MET A 1 6.00 -5.34 -14.36
C MET A 1 5.01 -4.38 -13.72
N GLY A 2 4.30 -4.76 -12.62
CA GLY A 2 3.24 -3.95 -12.01
C GLY A 2 3.66 -2.84 -11.04
N PHE A 3 4.97 -2.60 -10.82
CA PHE A 3 5.45 -1.68 -9.77
C PHE A 3 4.98 -0.23 -9.92
N GLY A 4 4.90 0.31 -11.14
CA GLY A 4 4.40 1.67 -11.35
C GLY A 4 2.94 1.82 -10.92
N ILE A 5 2.10 0.85 -11.27
CA ILE A 5 0.68 0.81 -10.87
C ILE A 5 0.57 0.62 -9.35
N THR A 6 1.38 -0.29 -8.76
CA THR A 6 1.45 -0.50 -7.31
C THR A 6 1.85 0.79 -6.58
N PHE A 7 2.84 1.51 -7.10
CA PHE A 7 3.27 2.80 -6.56
C PHE A 7 2.16 3.86 -6.61
N THR A 8 1.49 3.98 -7.77
CA THR A 8 0.37 4.93 -7.94
C THR A 8 -0.78 4.60 -6.99
N GLY A 9 -1.19 3.33 -6.92
CA GLY A 9 -2.23 2.89 -5.97
C GLY A 9 -1.84 3.19 -4.53
N TYR A 10 -0.59 2.91 -4.15
CA TYR A 10 -0.08 3.19 -2.81
C TYR A 10 -0.16 4.68 -2.43
N LEU A 11 0.12 5.59 -3.36
CA LEU A 11 -0.01 7.02 -3.10
C LEU A 11 -1.44 7.44 -2.77
N PHE A 12 -2.44 6.83 -3.38
CA PHE A 12 -3.85 7.11 -3.07
C PHE A 12 -4.28 6.56 -1.70
N THR A 13 -3.61 5.53 -1.15
CA THR A 13 -3.94 5.03 0.20
C THR A 13 -3.57 6.02 1.30
N VAL A 14 -2.75 7.05 1.00
CA VAL A 14 -2.41 8.14 1.94
C VAL A 14 -3.64 8.96 2.34
N PHE A 15 -4.68 8.99 1.49
CA PHE A 15 -5.93 9.67 1.78
C PHE A 15 -6.77 8.99 2.88
N ASP A 16 -6.31 7.89 3.46
CA ASP A 16 -6.88 7.33 4.69
C ASP A 16 -6.62 8.24 5.91
N THR A 17 -6.75 9.53 5.67
CA THR A 17 -6.56 10.61 6.65
C THR A 17 -7.82 10.86 7.48
N GLY A 18 -8.77 9.93 7.53
CA GLY A 18 -10.02 10.04 8.31
C GLY A 18 -9.86 10.43 9.78
N PHE A 19 -8.65 10.71 10.17
CA PHE A 19 -8.23 11.13 11.49
C PHE A 19 -8.03 12.65 11.65
N ILE A 20 -7.87 13.43 10.58
CA ILE A 20 -7.51 14.87 10.68
C ILE A 20 -8.71 15.76 10.41
N VAL A 21 -9.75 15.20 9.78
CA VAL A 21 -10.86 16.00 9.26
C VAL A 21 -12.13 15.70 10.03
N ASN A 22 -12.68 16.72 10.68
CA ASN A 22 -13.95 16.62 11.42
C ASN A 22 -15.19 16.77 10.51
N GLU A 23 -15.00 17.12 9.23
CA GLU A 23 -16.12 17.28 8.31
C GLU A 23 -16.55 15.95 7.70
N ALA A 24 -17.79 15.54 7.95
CA ALA A 24 -18.34 14.26 7.51
C ALA A 24 -18.22 14.01 6.00
N LEU A 25 -18.46 15.03 5.18
CA LEU A 25 -18.32 14.94 3.73
C LEU A 25 -16.89 14.66 3.30
N LEU A 26 -15.93 15.37 3.90
CA LEU A 26 -14.52 15.22 3.53
C LEU A 26 -13.97 13.85 3.97
N VAL A 27 -14.38 13.35 5.14
CA VAL A 27 -14.08 11.99 5.59
C VAL A 27 -14.62 10.95 4.61
N PHE A 28 -15.87 11.12 4.15
CA PHE A 28 -16.48 10.22 3.18
C PHE A 28 -15.73 10.23 1.83
N VAL A 29 -15.40 11.40 1.31
CA VAL A 29 -14.62 11.53 0.06
C VAL A 29 -13.24 10.91 0.20
N CYS A 30 -12.52 11.12 1.31
CA CYS A 30 -11.23 10.54 1.58
C CYS A 30 -11.31 9.00 1.62
N LYS A 31 -12.35 8.42 2.21
CA LYS A 31 -12.57 6.97 2.22
C LYS A 31 -12.79 6.41 0.80
N ILE A 32 -13.55 7.09 -0.05
CA ILE A 32 -13.71 6.69 -1.46
C ILE A 32 -12.36 6.70 -2.18
N LEU A 33 -11.56 7.78 -2.02
CA LEU A 33 -10.23 7.86 -2.64
C LEU A 33 -9.30 6.76 -2.15
N CYS A 34 -9.39 6.39 -0.88
CA CYS A 34 -8.63 5.29 -0.30
C CYS A 34 -9.01 3.94 -0.93
N VAL A 35 -10.30 3.64 -1.09
CA VAL A 35 -10.80 2.43 -1.78
C VAL A 35 -10.29 2.40 -3.23
N ILE A 36 -10.38 3.51 -3.96
CA ILE A 36 -9.80 3.60 -5.32
C ILE A 36 -8.31 3.28 -5.29
N GLY A 37 -7.58 3.80 -4.30
CA GLY A 37 -6.16 3.54 -4.11
C GLY A 37 -5.85 2.05 -3.92
N TYR A 38 -6.58 1.37 -3.05
CA TYR A 38 -6.41 -0.07 -2.83
C TYR A 38 -6.81 -0.89 -4.07
N THR A 39 -7.87 -0.52 -4.78
CA THR A 39 -8.25 -1.16 -6.04
C THR A 39 -7.14 -1.04 -7.09
N VAL A 40 -6.53 0.15 -7.26
CA VAL A 40 -5.39 0.36 -8.17
C VAL A 40 -4.17 -0.45 -7.70
N LEU A 41 -3.92 -0.49 -6.39
CA LEU A 41 -2.85 -1.30 -5.80
C LEU A 41 -3.04 -2.79 -6.11
N LEU A 42 -4.28 -3.32 -6.06
CA LEU A 42 -4.61 -4.69 -6.42
C LEU A 42 -4.26 -5.01 -7.87
N PHE A 43 -4.54 -4.12 -8.82
CA PHE A 43 -4.11 -4.32 -10.23
C PHE A 43 -2.59 -4.41 -10.36
N GLY A 44 -1.86 -3.57 -9.64
CA GLY A 44 -0.40 -3.63 -9.60
C GLY A 44 0.11 -4.94 -9.00
N LEU A 45 -0.44 -5.34 -7.84
CA LEU A 45 -0.11 -6.59 -7.15
C LEU A 45 -0.47 -7.83 -7.96
N TYR A 46 -1.59 -7.82 -8.69
CA TYR A 46 -1.96 -8.93 -9.58
C TYR A 46 -0.87 -9.20 -10.64
N ARG A 47 -0.34 -8.14 -11.26
CA ARG A 47 0.77 -8.26 -12.21
C ARG A 47 2.06 -8.72 -11.51
N PHE A 48 2.30 -8.22 -10.31
CA PHE A 48 3.49 -8.52 -9.50
C PHE A 48 3.45 -9.94 -8.92
N SER A 49 2.28 -10.50 -8.62
CA SER A 49 2.07 -11.82 -8.03
C SER A 49 2.64 -12.98 -8.85
N ARG A 50 2.90 -12.76 -10.15
CA ARG A 50 3.54 -13.74 -11.03
C ARG A 50 5.02 -13.96 -10.72
N TYR A 51 5.66 -13.03 -10.03
CA TYR A 51 7.11 -13.03 -9.78
C TYR A 51 7.48 -13.37 -8.33
N SER A 52 6.56 -13.21 -7.39
CA SER A 52 6.82 -13.51 -5.97
C SER A 52 5.59 -14.13 -5.30
N LYS A 53 5.82 -15.21 -4.53
CA LYS A 53 4.78 -15.83 -3.70
C LYS A 53 4.23 -14.85 -2.65
N PHE A 54 5.09 -14.00 -2.10
CA PHE A 54 4.71 -13.00 -1.10
C PHE A 54 3.81 -11.90 -1.70
N ALA A 55 4.05 -11.53 -2.97
CA ALA A 55 3.15 -10.64 -3.69
C ALA A 55 1.75 -11.26 -3.89
N LYS A 56 1.68 -12.58 -4.10
CA LYS A 56 0.40 -13.30 -4.17
C LYS A 56 -0.34 -13.27 -2.82
N TYR A 57 0.36 -13.48 -1.71
CA TYR A 57 -0.26 -13.38 -0.39
C TYR A 57 -0.66 -11.94 -0.06
N SER A 58 0.18 -10.95 -0.40
CA SER A 58 -0.16 -9.54 -0.29
C SER A 58 -1.40 -9.18 -1.10
N LEU A 59 -1.57 -9.74 -2.32
CA LEU A 59 -2.75 -9.54 -3.15
C LEU A 59 -4.03 -9.96 -2.42
N PHE A 60 -4.06 -11.14 -1.79
CA PHE A 60 -5.22 -11.61 -1.04
C PHE A 60 -5.49 -10.76 0.20
N ALA A 61 -4.45 -10.43 0.96
CA ALA A 61 -4.58 -9.56 2.14
C ALA A 61 -5.07 -8.15 1.76
N THR A 62 -4.55 -7.59 0.66
CA THR A 62 -4.99 -6.28 0.15
C THR A 62 -6.41 -6.33 -0.39
N ALA A 63 -6.85 -7.44 -1.02
CA ALA A 63 -8.23 -7.59 -1.48
C ALA A 63 -9.21 -7.64 -0.30
N ALA A 64 -8.86 -8.35 0.77
CA ALA A 64 -9.66 -8.37 1.99
C ALA A 64 -9.71 -6.99 2.66
N LEU A 65 -8.58 -6.27 2.66
CA LEU A 65 -8.49 -4.90 3.17
C LEU A 65 -9.34 -3.93 2.35
N ASP A 66 -9.28 -4.00 1.02
CA ASP A 66 -10.07 -3.16 0.11
C ASP A 66 -11.57 -3.37 0.32
N ALA A 67 -12.01 -4.64 0.46
CA ALA A 67 -13.39 -4.96 0.78
C ALA A 67 -13.83 -4.39 2.15
N ALA A 68 -12.97 -4.47 3.18
CA ALA A 68 -13.25 -3.91 4.50
C ALA A 68 -13.32 -2.37 4.46
N MET A 69 -12.43 -1.72 3.69
CA MET A 69 -12.44 -0.27 3.49
C MET A 69 -13.66 0.19 2.70
N ALA A 70 -14.08 -0.56 1.67
CA ALA A 70 -15.30 -0.30 0.92
C ALA A 70 -16.53 -0.40 1.83
N PHE A 71 -16.58 -1.40 2.71
CA PHE A 71 -17.65 -1.53 3.70
C PHE A 71 -17.66 -0.36 4.69
N GLU A 72 -16.49 0.07 5.18
CA GLU A 72 -16.39 1.28 6.03
C GLU A 72 -16.88 2.53 5.29
N ALA A 73 -16.54 2.70 4.01
CA ALA A 73 -17.01 3.82 3.19
C ALA A 73 -18.54 3.83 3.04
N VAL A 74 -19.16 2.64 2.86
CA VAL A 74 -20.63 2.52 2.82
C VAL A 74 -21.25 2.92 4.16
N ILE A 75 -20.73 2.45 5.29
CA ILE A 75 -21.23 2.81 6.62
C ILE A 75 -21.12 4.32 6.83
N GLN A 76 -19.98 4.90 6.46
CA GLN A 76 -19.78 6.35 6.55
C GLN A 76 -20.77 7.14 5.67
N GLY A 77 -21.07 6.63 4.46
CA GLY A 77 -22.09 7.19 3.58
C GLY A 77 -23.50 7.13 4.20
N LEU A 78 -23.90 5.98 4.74
CA LEU A 78 -25.19 5.79 5.40
C LEU A 78 -25.36 6.74 6.59
N TRP A 79 -24.30 6.96 7.36
CA TRP A 79 -24.32 7.96 8.43
C TRP A 79 -24.39 9.38 7.89
N PHE A 80 -23.64 9.73 6.87
CA PHE A 80 -23.66 11.05 6.23
C PHE A 80 -25.05 11.40 5.70
N PHE A 81 -25.73 10.45 5.07
CA PHE A 81 -27.11 10.64 4.57
C PHE A 81 -28.20 10.49 5.65
N ARG A 82 -27.79 10.38 6.93
CA ARG A 82 -28.69 10.24 8.09
C ARG A 82 -29.61 9.01 8.05
N ILE A 83 -29.22 7.98 7.31
CA ILE A 83 -29.95 6.69 7.27
C ILE A 83 -29.62 5.84 8.49
N MET A 84 -28.42 6.01 9.05
CA MET A 84 -27.91 5.28 10.21
C MET A 84 -27.72 6.23 11.41
N SER A 85 -28.04 5.75 12.63
CA SER A 85 -27.77 6.49 13.85
C SER A 85 -26.26 6.54 14.16
N GLU A 86 -25.83 7.61 14.81
CA GLU A 86 -24.43 7.78 15.23
C GLU A 86 -23.97 6.64 16.16
N GLN A 87 -24.79 6.22 17.10
CA GLN A 87 -24.46 5.14 18.02
C GLN A 87 -24.22 3.81 17.30
N THR A 88 -25.03 3.48 16.30
CA THR A 88 -24.87 2.26 15.51
C THR A 88 -23.58 2.34 14.68
N MET A 89 -23.30 3.48 14.09
CA MET A 89 -22.06 3.71 13.32
C MET A 89 -20.81 3.53 14.20
N VAL A 90 -20.79 4.12 15.39
CA VAL A 90 -19.67 4.01 16.33
C VAL A 90 -19.43 2.56 16.73
N ASN A 91 -20.48 1.81 17.06
CA ASN A 91 -20.36 0.41 17.46
C ASN A 91 -19.78 -0.48 16.34
N ILE A 92 -20.29 -0.34 15.11
CA ILE A 92 -19.78 -1.11 13.96
C ILE A 92 -18.33 -0.72 13.66
N ARG A 93 -18.02 0.56 13.68
CA ARG A 93 -16.69 1.07 13.40
C ARG A 93 -15.64 0.56 14.39
N PHE A 94 -15.99 0.39 15.66
CA PHE A 94 -15.08 -0.14 16.67
C PHE A 94 -14.57 -1.55 16.32
N TYR A 95 -15.47 -2.46 15.91
CA TYR A 95 -15.09 -3.83 15.51
C TYR A 95 -14.36 -3.83 14.17
N LEU A 96 -14.82 -3.03 13.21
CA LEU A 96 -14.26 -2.93 11.87
C LEU A 96 -12.84 -2.35 11.90
N PHE A 97 -12.58 -1.38 12.77
CA PHE A 97 -11.27 -0.77 12.93
C PHE A 97 -10.16 -1.78 13.28
N THR A 98 -10.45 -2.69 14.21
CA THR A 98 -9.50 -3.76 14.59
C THR A 98 -9.22 -4.68 13.40
N ALA A 99 -10.25 -5.10 12.67
CA ALA A 99 -10.09 -5.95 11.49
C ALA A 99 -9.28 -5.25 10.39
N ILE A 100 -9.58 -3.99 10.11
CA ILE A 100 -8.83 -3.17 9.15
C ILE A 100 -7.37 -3.02 9.57
N ALA A 101 -7.08 -2.77 10.84
CA ALA A 101 -5.71 -2.62 11.33
C ALA A 101 -4.88 -3.90 11.12
N VAL A 102 -5.46 -5.08 11.39
CA VAL A 102 -4.81 -6.37 11.16
C VAL A 102 -4.60 -6.63 9.67
N LEU A 103 -5.61 -6.42 8.85
CA LEU A 103 -5.52 -6.60 7.39
C LEU A 103 -4.51 -5.65 6.77
N PHE A 104 -4.48 -4.39 7.23
CA PHE A 104 -3.48 -3.40 6.82
C PHE A 104 -2.06 -3.88 7.15
N ALA A 105 -1.83 -4.33 8.38
CA ALA A 105 -0.54 -4.85 8.80
C ALA A 105 -0.08 -6.01 7.90
N LEU A 106 -0.94 -7.00 7.67
CA LEU A 106 -0.64 -8.14 6.82
C LEU A 106 -0.36 -7.73 5.37
N ALA A 107 -1.23 -6.91 4.79
CA ALA A 107 -1.09 -6.46 3.40
C ALA A 107 0.23 -5.72 3.18
N GLN A 108 0.57 -4.78 4.07
CA GLN A 108 1.76 -3.95 3.95
C GLN A 108 3.06 -4.74 4.21
N ILE A 109 3.10 -5.55 5.27
CA ILE A 109 4.28 -6.38 5.56
C ILE A 109 4.57 -7.33 4.40
N LEU A 110 3.54 -8.01 3.89
CA LEU A 110 3.68 -8.94 2.76
C LEU A 110 4.08 -8.23 1.47
N LEU A 111 3.56 -7.02 1.20
CA LEU A 111 3.95 -6.19 0.06
C LEU A 111 5.45 -5.87 0.10
N PHE A 112 5.93 -5.31 1.21
CA PHE A 112 7.33 -4.91 1.30
C PHE A 112 8.30 -6.08 1.44
N TYR A 113 7.83 -7.20 1.98
CA TYR A 113 8.58 -8.45 1.94
C TYR A 113 8.68 -9.00 0.51
N ALA A 114 7.63 -8.85 -0.30
CA ALA A 114 7.68 -9.19 -1.72
C ALA A 114 8.68 -8.31 -2.49
N VAL A 115 8.75 -7.00 -2.17
CA VAL A 115 9.76 -6.08 -2.73
C VAL A 115 11.17 -6.51 -2.32
N PHE A 116 11.38 -6.89 -1.06
CA PHE A 116 12.65 -7.43 -0.57
C PHE A 116 13.04 -8.71 -1.33
N ASP A 117 12.10 -9.66 -1.47
CA ASP A 117 12.33 -10.93 -2.16
C ASP A 117 12.70 -10.73 -3.63
N MET A 118 12.02 -9.80 -4.32
CA MET A 118 12.38 -9.41 -5.68
C MET A 118 13.76 -8.77 -5.76
N GLY A 119 14.10 -7.88 -4.83
CA GLY A 119 15.44 -7.30 -4.76
C GLY A 119 16.52 -8.37 -4.55
N ARG A 120 16.20 -9.45 -3.83
CA ARG A 120 17.09 -10.62 -3.65
C ARG A 120 17.22 -11.42 -4.95
N GLN A 121 16.11 -11.69 -5.65
CA GLN A 121 16.09 -12.45 -6.91
C GLN A 121 16.81 -11.72 -8.05
N THR A 122 16.75 -10.38 -8.07
CA THR A 122 17.41 -9.53 -9.07
C THR A 122 18.81 -9.06 -8.65
N GLU A 123 19.32 -9.53 -7.50
CA GLU A 123 20.60 -9.11 -6.92
C GLU A 123 20.75 -7.61 -6.69
N CYS A 124 19.62 -6.86 -6.67
CA CYS A 124 19.60 -5.42 -6.49
C CYS A 124 19.67 -5.05 -4.99
N GLU A 125 20.88 -4.83 -4.48
CA GLU A 125 21.13 -4.50 -3.07
C GLU A 125 20.38 -3.26 -2.57
N LYS A 126 20.14 -2.25 -3.43
CA LYS A 126 19.38 -1.05 -3.06
C LYS A 126 17.92 -1.37 -2.77
N VAL A 127 17.30 -2.18 -3.63
CA VAL A 127 15.89 -2.60 -3.46
C VAL A 127 15.77 -3.51 -2.25
N LYS A 128 16.66 -4.47 -2.10
CA LYS A 128 16.71 -5.39 -0.96
C LYS A 128 16.81 -4.65 0.37
N LYS A 129 17.78 -3.73 0.53
CA LYS A 129 17.97 -2.95 1.76
C LYS A 129 16.76 -2.06 2.07
N ARG A 130 16.15 -1.44 1.07
CA ARG A 130 14.95 -0.62 1.28
C ARG A 130 13.73 -1.48 1.61
N GLY A 131 13.54 -2.60 0.92
CA GLY A 131 12.45 -3.53 1.20
C GLY A 131 12.45 -4.00 2.66
N ILE A 132 13.58 -4.48 3.19
CA ILE A 132 13.65 -4.95 4.58
C ILE A 132 13.46 -3.82 5.60
N ARG A 133 13.95 -2.61 5.30
CA ARG A 133 13.71 -1.44 6.15
C ARG A 133 12.22 -1.06 6.19
N SER A 134 11.54 -1.10 5.05
CA SER A 134 10.09 -0.87 4.98
C SER A 134 9.30 -1.93 5.75
N VAL A 135 9.70 -3.21 5.68
CA VAL A 135 9.10 -4.27 6.50
C VAL A 135 9.25 -3.98 7.99
N ALA A 136 10.45 -3.65 8.45
CA ALA A 136 10.72 -3.36 9.85
C ALA A 136 9.95 -2.13 10.34
N ALA A 137 9.95 -1.04 9.58
CA ALA A 137 9.22 0.18 9.92
C ALA A 137 7.69 -0.01 9.91
N THR A 138 7.17 -0.77 8.95
CA THR A 138 5.75 -1.13 8.92
C THR A 138 5.38 -1.97 10.13
N GLY A 139 6.20 -2.96 10.50
CA GLY A 139 6.01 -3.76 11.71
C GLY A 139 5.99 -2.90 12.98
N ALA A 140 6.95 -1.99 13.13
CA ALA A 140 7.01 -1.06 14.25
C ALA A 140 5.76 -0.15 14.31
N PHE A 141 5.34 0.40 13.18
CA PHE A 141 4.12 1.19 13.10
C PHE A 141 2.87 0.38 13.47
N CYS A 142 2.76 -0.87 13.03
CA CYS A 142 1.63 -1.74 13.36
C CYS A 142 1.53 -1.98 14.87
N ILE A 143 2.65 -2.13 15.58
CA ILE A 143 2.66 -2.25 17.05
C ILE A 143 2.09 -0.98 17.67
N VAL A 144 2.55 0.20 17.26
CA VAL A 144 2.06 1.49 17.74
C VAL A 144 0.58 1.68 17.42
N ASN A 145 0.16 1.34 16.21
CA ASN A 145 -1.23 1.46 15.78
C ASN A 145 -2.16 0.51 16.53
N THR A 146 -1.70 -0.73 16.82
CA THR A 146 -2.46 -1.68 17.63
C THR A 146 -2.54 -1.23 19.10
N ALA A 147 -1.48 -0.68 19.66
CA ALA A 147 -1.51 -0.09 20.99
C ALA A 147 -2.53 1.06 21.09
N ALA A 148 -2.68 1.85 20.01
CA ALA A 148 -3.68 2.92 19.94
C ALA A 148 -5.12 2.41 19.88
N SER A 149 -5.35 1.17 19.47
CA SER A 149 -6.69 0.56 19.43
C SER A 149 -7.13 -0.04 20.77
N LEU A 150 -6.22 -0.12 21.75
CA LEU A 150 -6.59 -0.56 23.09
C LEU A 150 -7.44 0.51 23.79
N PRO A 151 -8.37 0.12 24.67
CA PRO A 151 -9.25 1.05 25.39
C PRO A 151 -8.51 1.81 26.51
N VAL A 152 -7.29 2.27 26.21
CA VAL A 152 -6.45 3.07 27.11
C VAL A 152 -6.43 4.49 26.56
N ASN A 153 -6.81 5.45 27.40
CA ASN A 153 -6.74 6.85 27.01
C ASN A 153 -5.28 7.32 27.00
N LEU A 154 -4.63 7.18 25.83
CA LEU A 154 -3.25 7.56 25.62
C LEU A 154 -3.06 9.07 25.34
N GLY A 155 -4.18 9.84 25.29
CA GLY A 155 -4.18 11.28 25.11
C GLY A 155 -3.86 11.75 23.70
N ASP A 156 -4.09 13.05 23.45
CA ASP A 156 -3.93 13.68 22.13
C ASP A 156 -2.49 13.65 21.62
N VAL A 157 -1.51 13.69 22.51
CA VAL A 157 -0.09 13.62 22.15
C VAL A 157 0.24 12.31 21.43
N PHE A 158 -0.33 11.21 21.91
CA PHE A 158 -0.12 9.91 21.25
C PHE A 158 -0.76 9.85 19.85
N ALA A 159 -1.92 10.47 19.68
CA ALA A 159 -2.55 10.60 18.38
C ALA A 159 -1.64 11.35 17.37
N VAL A 160 -1.05 12.48 17.78
CA VAL A 160 -0.12 13.26 16.97
C VAL A 160 1.14 12.46 16.62
N ILE A 161 1.72 11.74 17.58
CA ILE A 161 2.90 10.87 17.33
C ILE A 161 2.56 9.78 16.30
N ARG A 162 1.42 9.08 16.47
CA ARG A 162 0.95 8.05 15.55
C ARG A 162 0.83 8.59 14.12
N TYR A 163 0.33 9.81 13.99
CA TYR A 163 0.20 10.52 12.72
C TYR A 163 1.55 10.82 12.08
N GLY A 164 2.45 11.40 12.85
CA GLY A 164 3.80 11.68 12.37
C GLY A 164 4.48 10.40 11.86
N LEU A 165 4.37 9.31 12.62
CA LEU A 165 4.89 8.00 12.23
C LEU A 165 4.22 7.46 10.95
N PHE A 166 2.91 7.63 10.78
CA PHE A 166 2.20 7.22 9.57
C PHE A 166 2.70 7.96 8.32
N ILE A 167 2.89 9.29 8.43
CA ILE A 167 3.41 10.09 7.31
C ILE A 167 4.83 9.65 6.94
N VAL A 168 5.72 9.50 7.93
CA VAL A 168 7.10 9.05 7.70
C VAL A 168 7.13 7.67 7.07
N LEU A 169 6.33 6.73 7.58
CA LEU A 169 6.19 5.39 7.02
C LEU A 169 5.73 5.44 5.57
N THR A 170 4.71 6.24 5.27
CA THR A 170 4.15 6.36 3.93
C THR A 170 5.18 6.88 2.94
N ILE A 171 5.92 7.93 3.30
CA ILE A 171 7.00 8.47 2.45
C ILE A 171 8.08 7.41 2.22
N MET A 172 8.50 6.72 3.27
CA MET A 172 9.55 5.69 3.17
C MET A 172 9.11 4.52 2.29
N ASN A 173 7.88 4.09 2.43
CA ASN A 173 7.28 3.02 1.64
C ASN A 173 7.10 3.43 0.17
N ALA A 174 6.63 4.66 -0.09
CA ALA A 174 6.54 5.20 -1.45
C ALA A 174 7.91 5.26 -2.13
N VAL A 175 8.94 5.73 -1.43
CA VAL A 175 10.32 5.75 -1.93
C VAL A 175 10.84 4.34 -2.20
N THR A 176 10.45 3.35 -1.41
CA THR A 176 10.83 1.94 -1.61
C THR A 176 10.20 1.38 -2.88
N LEU A 177 8.90 1.59 -3.10
CA LEU A 177 8.18 1.17 -4.31
C LEU A 177 8.72 1.87 -5.57
N TYR A 178 8.98 3.18 -5.48
CA TYR A 178 9.60 3.93 -6.58
C TYR A 178 11.00 3.39 -6.91
N THR A 179 11.78 3.05 -5.89
CA THR A 179 13.12 2.45 -6.10
C THR A 179 13.01 1.09 -6.78
N ALA A 180 12.08 0.24 -6.35
CA ALA A 180 11.83 -1.04 -6.99
C ALA A 180 11.39 -0.87 -8.45
N TYR A 181 10.51 0.10 -8.72
CA TYR A 181 10.13 0.46 -10.09
C TYR A 181 11.33 0.86 -10.95
N ARG A 182 12.15 1.78 -10.45
CA ARG A 182 13.29 2.30 -11.19
C ARG A 182 14.34 1.23 -11.49
N TYR A 183 14.74 0.45 -10.50
CA TYR A 183 15.86 -0.49 -10.65
C TYR A 183 15.47 -1.88 -11.19
N ILE A 184 14.21 -2.29 -11.05
CA ILE A 184 13.79 -3.62 -11.53
C ILE A 184 13.05 -3.52 -12.87
N CYS A 185 12.26 -2.46 -13.10
CA CYS A 185 11.46 -2.37 -14.31
C CYS A 185 12.13 -1.58 -15.42
N LEU A 186 12.71 -0.41 -15.09
CA LEU A 186 13.33 0.44 -16.10
C LEU A 186 14.64 -0.16 -16.63
N ASP A 187 15.48 -0.73 -15.74
CA ASP A 187 16.75 -1.29 -16.20
C ASP A 187 16.51 -2.53 -17.07
N THR A 188 15.53 -3.39 -16.74
CA THR A 188 15.17 -4.54 -17.60
C THR A 188 14.52 -4.15 -18.92
N GLU A 189 13.79 -3.07 -19.01
CA GLU A 189 13.23 -2.57 -20.28
C GLU A 189 14.34 -1.97 -21.15
N LEU A 190 15.25 -1.19 -20.56
CA LEU A 190 16.41 -0.63 -21.27
C LEU A 190 17.34 -1.73 -21.80
N GLU A 191 17.60 -2.79 -21.03
CA GLU A 191 18.38 -3.94 -21.50
C GLU A 191 17.71 -4.67 -22.65
N LYS A 192 16.40 -4.82 -22.64
CA LYS A 192 15.63 -5.39 -23.77
C LYS A 192 15.72 -4.53 -25.01
N GLU A 193 15.48 -3.23 -24.89
CA GLU A 193 15.60 -2.29 -26.01
C GLU A 193 17.01 -2.29 -26.59
N GLN A 194 18.06 -2.31 -25.75
CA GLN A 194 19.44 -2.41 -26.19
C GLN A 194 19.72 -3.74 -26.90
N SER A 195 19.21 -4.86 -26.37
CA SER A 195 19.39 -6.18 -26.98
C SER A 195 18.66 -6.29 -28.34
N GLU A 196 17.48 -5.70 -28.47
CA GLU A 196 16.75 -5.65 -29.73
C GLU A 196 17.44 -4.75 -30.76
N PHE A 197 17.98 -3.62 -30.31
CA PHE A 197 18.75 -2.72 -31.16
C PHE A 197 20.04 -3.38 -31.68
N LEU A 198 20.75 -4.11 -30.83
CA LEU A 198 21.94 -4.87 -31.23
C LEU A 198 21.58 -5.99 -32.21
N LYS A 199 20.49 -6.73 -32.00
CA LYS A 199 20.01 -7.74 -32.95
C LYS A 199 19.67 -7.14 -34.33
N GLN A 200 18.99 -6.00 -34.33
CA GLN A 200 18.69 -5.31 -35.59
C GLN A 200 19.93 -4.82 -36.33
N ARG A 201 20.98 -4.43 -35.59
CA ARG A 201 22.24 -3.97 -36.17
C ARG A 201 23.05 -5.11 -36.80
N THR A 202 23.10 -6.27 -36.13
CA THR A 202 23.72 -7.50 -36.64
C THR A 202 23.00 -7.98 -37.94
N PHE A 203 21.67 -8.00 -37.91
CA PHE A 203 20.87 -8.41 -39.07
C PHE A 203 21.07 -7.50 -40.31
N ARG A 204 21.38 -6.21 -40.12
CA ARG A 204 21.68 -5.28 -41.19
C ARG A 204 23.11 -5.45 -41.72
N GLN A 205 24.03 -5.94 -40.91
CA GLN A 205 25.40 -6.18 -41.34
C GLN A 205 25.55 -7.49 -42.11
N GLU A 206 24.74 -8.50 -41.81
CA GLU A 206 24.72 -9.78 -42.54
C GLU A 206 24.04 -9.70 -43.93
N LYS A 207 23.28 -8.62 -44.19
CA LYS A 207 22.62 -8.37 -45.49
C LYS A 207 23.41 -7.46 -46.43
N LYS A 208 24.61 -7.03 -46.08
CA LYS A 208 25.55 -6.35 -46.92
C LYS A 208 26.71 -7.25 -47.33
#